data_278ba288ff52f7abb94185b60c304f76
#
_entry.id   278ba288ff52f7abb94185b60c304f76
#
_cell.length_a   1.000
_cell.length_b   1.000
_cell.length_c   1.000
_cell.angle_alpha   90.00
_cell.angle_beta   90.00
_cell.angle_gamma   90.00
#
_symmetry.space_group_name_H-M   'P 1'
#
loop_
_entity.id
_entity.type
_entity.pdbx_description
1 polymer ?
#
loop_
_entity_poly.entity_id
_entity_poly.type
_entity_poly.pdbx_seq_one_letter_code
_entity_poly.pdbx_strand_id
1 'polypeptide(L)'
;MKRLHVHVSVGDISQSVKFYSTLFAAEPTVIKPDYAKWMLDDPRLNFAISARGTQAGLDHLGIQVETAEELHEVYGRLRSADRPVLEEGATTCCYAESEKSWIADPQGISWET
;
A
#
# COMPACT_ATOMS: atom_id res chain seq x y z
N MET A 1 6.50 -14.08 2.86
CA MET A 1 5.10 -13.93 3.32
C MET A 1 4.59 -12.53 3.00
N LYS A 2 3.41 -12.46 2.45
CA LYS A 2 2.82 -11.19 2.00
C LYS A 2 2.30 -10.37 3.18
N ARG A 3 2.25 -9.04 2.99
CA ARG A 3 1.63 -8.13 3.94
C ARG A 3 0.44 -7.45 3.28
N LEU A 4 -0.58 -7.16 4.07
CA LEU A 4 -1.65 -6.26 3.62
C LEU A 4 -1.11 -4.83 3.65
N HIS A 5 -1.28 -4.11 2.56
CA HIS A 5 -0.92 -2.69 2.49
C HIS A 5 -2.19 -1.85 2.56
N VAL A 6 -2.18 -0.87 3.46
CA VAL A 6 -3.29 0.08 3.60
C VAL A 6 -2.71 1.48 3.56
N HIS A 7 -3.25 2.33 2.70
CA HIS A 7 -2.85 3.73 2.61
C HIS A 7 -4.06 4.62 2.88
N VAL A 8 -3.93 5.50 3.87
CA VAL A 8 -5.00 6.40 4.29
C VAL A 8 -4.55 7.84 4.09
N SER A 9 -5.42 8.64 3.49
CA SER A 9 -5.22 10.10 3.41
C SER A 9 -5.73 10.72 4.68
N VAL A 10 -4.93 11.60 5.30
CA VAL A 10 -5.27 12.27 6.55
C VAL A 10 -5.12 13.78 6.41
N GLY A 11 -5.79 14.51 7.29
CA GLY A 11 -5.68 15.97 7.30
C GLY A 11 -4.51 16.49 8.12
N ASP A 12 -4.03 15.71 9.08
CA ASP A 12 -2.97 16.13 10.00
C ASP A 12 -2.09 14.94 10.36
N ILE A 13 -0.83 15.01 9.94
CA ILE A 13 0.12 13.92 10.18
C ILE A 13 0.40 13.73 11.66
N SER A 14 0.64 14.81 12.40
CA SER A 14 0.99 14.71 13.84
C SER A 14 -0.09 14.04 14.66
N GLN A 15 -1.34 14.44 14.46
CA GLN A 15 -2.46 13.82 15.18
C GLN A 15 -2.63 12.37 14.79
N SER A 16 -2.49 12.07 13.51
CA SER A 16 -2.66 10.72 12.99
C SER A 16 -1.54 9.79 13.46
N VAL A 17 -0.30 10.28 13.52
CA VAL A 17 0.82 9.52 14.06
C VAL A 17 0.57 9.14 15.52
N LYS A 18 0.06 10.06 16.32
CA LYS A 18 -0.27 9.77 17.74
C LYS A 18 -1.33 8.68 17.83
N PHE A 19 -2.38 8.80 17.03
CA PHE A 19 -3.46 7.83 17.05
C PHE A 19 -2.98 6.44 16.65
N TYR A 20 -2.31 6.34 15.51
CA TYR A 20 -1.91 5.03 14.99
C TYR A 20 -0.76 4.41 15.78
N SER A 21 0.16 5.22 16.32
CA SER A 21 1.21 4.70 17.19
C SER A 21 0.61 4.07 18.44
N THR A 22 -0.45 4.66 18.97
CA THR A 22 -1.17 4.10 20.11
C THR A 22 -1.93 2.84 19.73
N LEU A 23 -2.66 2.89 18.62
CA LEU A 23 -3.44 1.75 18.15
C LEU A 23 -2.56 0.53 17.87
N PHE A 24 -1.42 0.74 17.22
CA PHE A 24 -0.50 -0.33 16.84
C PHE A 24 0.53 -0.66 17.92
N ALA A 25 0.59 0.13 19.00
CA ALA A 25 1.62 0.03 20.04
C ALA A 25 3.03 0.04 19.42
N ALA A 26 3.26 0.91 18.45
CA ALA A 26 4.51 0.99 17.71
C ALA A 26 4.70 2.37 17.11
N GLU A 27 5.93 2.84 17.09
CA GLU A 27 6.29 4.07 16.39
C GLU A 27 6.40 3.83 14.90
N PRO A 28 6.21 4.86 14.06
CA PRO A 28 6.36 4.69 12.62
C PRO A 28 7.77 4.23 12.26
N THR A 29 7.85 3.37 11.25
CA THR A 29 9.12 2.94 10.68
C THR A 29 9.75 4.06 9.85
N VAL A 30 8.90 4.84 9.18
CA VAL A 30 9.29 6.01 8.39
C VAL A 30 8.40 7.17 8.78
N ILE A 31 8.97 8.35 8.95
CA ILE A 31 8.21 9.57 9.19
C ILE A 31 8.80 10.73 8.39
N LYS A 32 7.92 11.47 7.71
CA LYS A 32 8.23 12.67 6.93
C LYS A 32 7.17 13.73 7.23
N PRO A 33 7.37 14.99 6.84
CA PRO A 33 6.39 16.04 7.15
C PRO A 33 4.97 15.75 6.64
N ASP A 34 4.83 15.04 5.52
CA ASP A 34 3.53 14.75 4.89
C ASP A 34 3.23 13.26 4.77
N TYR A 35 3.99 12.41 5.49
CA TYR A 35 3.90 10.96 5.29
C TYR A 35 4.43 10.21 6.51
N ALA A 36 3.81 9.08 6.83
CA ALA A 36 4.34 8.15 7.82
C ALA A 36 3.95 6.73 7.43
N LYS A 37 4.77 5.77 7.85
CA LYS A 37 4.55 4.37 7.53
C LYS A 37 4.94 3.49 8.70
N TRP A 38 4.11 2.51 8.98
CA TRP A 38 4.37 1.44 9.96
C TRP A 38 4.51 0.13 9.19
N MET A 39 5.64 -0.53 9.37
CA MET A 39 5.87 -1.87 8.83
C MET A 39 5.78 -2.84 9.99
N LEU A 40 4.66 -3.53 10.11
CA LEU A 40 4.34 -4.35 11.28
C LEU A 40 4.40 -5.84 10.93
N ASP A 41 4.71 -6.66 11.94
CA ASP A 41 4.69 -8.10 11.81
C ASP A 41 3.46 -8.73 12.48
N ASP A 42 2.83 -8.00 13.42
CA ASP A 42 1.65 -8.47 14.14
C ASP A 42 0.70 -7.29 14.44
N PRO A 43 -0.35 -7.09 13.67
CA PRO A 43 -0.71 -7.80 12.44
C PRO A 43 0.32 -7.56 11.33
N ARG A 44 0.41 -8.48 10.37
CA ARG A 44 1.37 -8.37 9.27
C ARG A 44 0.84 -7.35 8.27
N LEU A 45 1.30 -6.13 8.40
CA LEU A 45 0.68 -4.97 7.80
C LEU A 45 1.74 -3.94 7.39
N ASN A 46 1.57 -3.38 6.20
CA ASN A 46 2.26 -2.18 5.75
C ASN A 46 1.22 -1.07 5.74
N PHE A 47 1.25 -0.23 6.76
CA PHE A 47 0.25 0.85 6.93
C PHE A 47 0.90 2.19 6.71
N ALA A 48 0.35 2.98 5.79
CA ALA A 48 0.88 4.30 5.46
C ALA A 48 -0.21 5.36 5.55
N ILE A 49 0.19 6.56 5.94
CA ILE A 49 -0.66 7.73 5.91
C ILE A 49 0.04 8.86 5.18
N SER A 50 -0.73 9.71 4.51
CA SER A 50 -0.19 10.89 3.84
C SER A 50 -1.16 12.06 3.95
N ALA A 51 -0.60 13.27 4.00
CA ALA A 51 -1.36 14.52 4.01
C ALA A 51 -0.91 15.35 2.83
N ARG A 52 -1.41 15.03 1.64
CA ARG A 52 -0.99 15.64 0.38
C ARG A 52 -2.14 16.34 -0.34
N GLY A 53 -3.12 16.82 0.42
CA GLY A 53 -4.20 17.63 -0.14
C GLY A 53 -5.35 16.84 -0.75
N THR A 54 -5.36 15.51 -0.63
CA THR A 54 -6.49 14.70 -1.08
C THR A 54 -7.52 14.57 0.03
N GLN A 55 -8.72 14.15 -0.33
CA GLN A 55 -9.78 13.95 0.64
C GLN A 55 -9.37 12.90 1.68
N ALA A 56 -9.64 13.17 2.97
CA ALA A 56 -9.33 12.23 4.03
C ALA A 56 -10.14 10.94 3.89
N GLY A 57 -9.53 9.84 4.29
CA GLY A 57 -10.14 8.53 4.23
C GLY A 57 -9.23 7.53 3.53
N LEU A 58 -9.78 6.37 3.18
CA LEU A 58 -9.03 5.33 2.50
C LEU A 58 -8.56 5.83 1.13
N ASP A 59 -7.25 5.77 0.87
CA ASP A 59 -6.68 6.09 -0.42
C ASP A 59 -6.64 4.84 -1.30
N HIS A 60 -5.93 3.81 -0.86
CA HIS A 60 -5.90 2.54 -1.57
C HIS A 60 -5.46 1.42 -0.65
N LEU A 61 -5.67 0.19 -1.11
CA LEU A 61 -5.21 -1.02 -0.46
C LEU A 61 -4.15 -1.68 -1.34
N GLY A 62 -3.52 -2.72 -0.84
CA GLY A 62 -2.56 -3.45 -1.64
C GLY A 62 -2.11 -4.74 -0.99
N ILE A 63 -1.35 -5.51 -1.75
CA ILE A 63 -0.66 -6.69 -1.25
C ILE A 63 0.81 -6.46 -1.48
N GLN A 64 1.58 -6.37 -0.40
CA GLN A 64 3.02 -6.25 -0.48
C GLN A 64 3.63 -7.64 -0.56
N VAL A 65 4.41 -7.88 -1.60
CA VAL A 65 5.12 -9.15 -1.79
C VAL A 65 6.59 -8.96 -1.43
N GLU A 66 7.26 -10.06 -1.10
CA GLU A 66 8.67 -10.05 -0.72
C GLU A 66 9.55 -10.72 -1.78
N THR A 67 8.98 -11.54 -2.64
CA THR A 67 9.74 -12.28 -3.66
C THR A 67 9.09 -12.16 -5.02
N ALA A 68 9.87 -12.41 -6.08
CA ALA A 68 9.35 -12.42 -7.44
C ALA A 68 8.32 -13.55 -7.62
N GLU A 69 8.48 -14.66 -6.92
CA GLU A 69 7.52 -15.76 -6.99
C GLU A 69 6.16 -15.34 -6.44
N GLU A 70 6.16 -14.63 -5.31
CA GLU A 70 4.92 -14.09 -4.73
C GLU A 70 4.27 -13.09 -5.67
N LEU A 71 5.08 -12.25 -6.34
CA LEU A 71 4.57 -11.27 -7.29
C LEU A 71 3.88 -11.96 -8.47
N HIS A 72 4.52 -12.98 -9.05
CA HIS A 72 3.94 -13.74 -10.15
C HIS A 72 2.66 -14.46 -9.75
N GLU A 73 2.61 -14.96 -8.52
CA GLU A 73 1.43 -15.61 -7.96
C GLU A 73 0.25 -14.63 -7.90
N VAL A 74 0.49 -13.43 -7.39
CA VAL A 74 -0.54 -12.39 -7.29
C VAL A 74 -0.97 -11.94 -8.69
N TYR A 75 -0.03 -11.75 -9.62
CA TYR A 75 -0.37 -11.39 -11.00
C TYR A 75 -1.26 -12.45 -11.65
N GLY A 76 -0.97 -13.73 -11.41
CA GLY A 76 -1.81 -14.80 -11.91
C GLY A 76 -3.23 -14.74 -11.40
N ARG A 77 -3.39 -14.43 -10.11
CA ARG A 77 -4.69 -14.26 -9.48
C ARG A 77 -5.44 -13.06 -10.06
N LEU A 78 -4.74 -11.95 -10.30
CA LEU A 78 -5.36 -10.75 -10.86
C LEU A 78 -5.87 -10.97 -12.26
N ARG A 79 -5.14 -11.72 -13.10
CA ARG A 79 -5.61 -12.09 -14.43
C ARG A 79 -6.88 -12.92 -14.36
N SER A 80 -6.96 -13.82 -13.38
CA SER A 80 -8.13 -14.66 -13.17
C SER A 80 -9.33 -13.89 -12.61
N ALA A 81 -9.10 -12.72 -12.07
CA ALA A 81 -10.18 -11.88 -11.52
C ALA A 81 -11.00 -11.18 -12.62
N ASP A 82 -10.63 -11.36 -13.89
CA ASP A 82 -11.35 -10.80 -15.04
C ASP A 82 -11.48 -9.27 -14.95
N ARG A 83 -10.41 -8.61 -14.54
CA ARG A 83 -10.35 -7.15 -14.42
C ARG A 83 -9.10 -6.63 -15.11
N PRO A 84 -9.15 -5.43 -15.70
CA PRO A 84 -7.94 -4.83 -16.25
C PRO A 84 -6.88 -4.63 -15.18
N VAL A 85 -5.64 -4.97 -15.51
CA VAL A 85 -4.49 -4.79 -14.62
C VAL A 85 -3.53 -3.80 -15.27
N LEU A 86 -3.15 -2.76 -14.52
CA LEU A 86 -2.14 -1.81 -14.97
C LEU A 86 -0.81 -2.20 -14.33
N GLU A 87 0.12 -2.68 -15.15
CA GLU A 87 1.46 -3.07 -14.71
C GLU A 87 2.42 -1.93 -15.00
N GLU A 88 2.96 -1.33 -13.95
CA GLU A 88 3.88 -0.20 -14.07
C GLU A 88 5.34 -0.62 -14.22
N GLY A 89 5.71 -1.74 -13.62
CA GLY A 89 7.09 -2.20 -13.64
C GLY A 89 7.64 -2.43 -15.04
N ALA A 90 6.80 -2.89 -15.95
CA ALA A 90 7.19 -3.18 -17.32
C ALA A 90 7.44 -1.92 -18.16
N THR A 91 6.90 -0.79 -17.75
CA THR A 91 6.97 0.46 -18.52
C THR A 91 7.96 1.47 -17.96
N THR A 92 8.44 1.25 -16.75
CA THR A 92 9.34 2.19 -16.05
C THR A 92 10.72 1.58 -15.92
N CYS A 93 11.50 1.63 -16.97
CA CYS A 93 12.82 1.00 -17.02
C CYS A 93 13.78 1.50 -15.93
N CYS A 94 13.62 2.74 -15.48
CA CYS A 94 14.50 3.31 -14.46
C CYS A 94 14.23 2.78 -13.05
N TYR A 95 13.17 2.04 -12.85
CA TYR A 95 12.80 1.47 -11.55
C TYR A 95 12.63 -0.05 -11.66
N ALA A 96 13.59 -0.68 -12.29
CA ALA A 96 13.52 -2.12 -12.55
C ALA A 96 13.34 -2.98 -11.31
N GLU A 97 13.71 -2.46 -10.14
CA GLU A 97 13.56 -3.18 -8.88
C GLU A 97 12.16 -3.10 -8.29
N SER A 98 11.35 -2.17 -8.79
CA SER A 98 10.04 -1.87 -8.22
C SER A 98 8.96 -2.13 -9.25
N GLU A 99 8.49 -3.36 -9.28
CA GLU A 99 7.37 -3.73 -10.13
C GLU A 99 6.07 -3.49 -9.38
N LYS A 100 5.15 -2.82 -10.05
CA LYS A 100 3.84 -2.51 -9.48
C LYS A 100 2.74 -2.81 -10.48
N SER A 101 1.60 -3.21 -9.97
CA SER A 101 0.39 -3.29 -10.77
C SER A 101 -0.78 -2.74 -9.97
N TRP A 102 -1.77 -2.20 -10.67
CA TRP A 102 -2.97 -1.65 -10.09
C TRP A 102 -4.18 -2.32 -10.67
N ILE A 103 -5.15 -2.64 -9.83
CA ILE A 103 -6.43 -3.16 -10.24
C ILE A 103 -7.51 -2.55 -9.34
N ALA A 104 -8.68 -2.27 -9.91
CA ALA A 104 -9.81 -1.80 -9.11
C ALA A 104 -10.72 -2.99 -8.80
N ASP A 105 -11.21 -3.05 -7.58
CA ASP A 105 -12.22 -4.06 -7.24
C ASP A 105 -13.59 -3.64 -7.80
N PRO A 106 -14.63 -4.47 -7.65
CA PRO A 106 -15.95 -4.14 -8.20
C PRO A 106 -16.57 -2.85 -7.67
N GLN A 107 -16.10 -2.35 -6.53
CA GLN A 107 -16.60 -1.10 -5.94
C GLN A 107 -15.73 0.10 -6.28
N GLY A 108 -14.67 -0.09 -7.04
CA GLY A 108 -13.76 0.98 -7.43
C GLY A 108 -12.62 1.24 -6.47
N ILE A 109 -12.41 0.39 -5.48
CA ILE A 109 -11.26 0.52 -4.59
C ILE A 109 -10.01 0.04 -5.33
N SER A 110 -8.98 0.89 -5.33
CA SER A 110 -7.70 0.58 -5.98
C SER A 110 -6.86 -0.35 -5.11
N TRP A 111 -6.30 -1.38 -5.74
CA TRP A 111 -5.38 -2.31 -5.11
C TRP A 111 -4.04 -2.28 -5.83
N GLU A 112 -2.99 -2.09 -5.05
CA GLU A 112 -1.60 -2.07 -5.52
C GLU A 112 -0.92 -3.39 -5.17
N THR A 113 -0.08 -3.88 -6.07
CA THR A 113 0.80 -5.02 -5.76
C THR A 113 2.25 -4.73 -6.07
#